data_358edb178059a6f95a1acef610e1c916
#
_entry.id   358edb178059a6f95a1acef610e1c916
#
_cell.length_a   1.000
_cell.length_b   1.000
_cell.length_c   1.000
_cell.angle_alpha   90.00
_cell.angle_beta   90.00
_cell.angle_gamma   90.00
#
_symmetry.space_group_name_H-M   'P 1'
#
loop_
_entity.id
_entity.type
_entity.pdbx_description
1 polymer ?
#
loop_
_entity_poly.entity_id
_entity_poly.type
_entity_poly.pdbx_seq_one_letter_code
_entity_poly.pdbx_strand_id
1 'polypeptide(L)'
;MEWFLREVCNSEWNEQQDAGRPWAEGTALLRARFPEHAGLIDAYHTRWKETLLGPIDGSVAILAELKARGVRLLALTNWSQETFPVARQLYPFLQWFEGIVVSGEERLVKPDLRIYRRLLERYAVDPAAALYIDDSARNVAAVEALGMHGWWFHDPAGLREHLVELGLLERGTRATSRD
;
A
#
# COMPACT_ATOMS: atom_id res chain seq x y z
N MET A 1 20.17 12.79 7.33
CA MET A 1 18.95 11.94 7.28
C MET A 1 19.04 10.92 6.14
N GLU A 2 19.31 11.34 4.89
CA GLU A 2 19.36 10.45 3.72
C GLU A 2 20.33 9.26 3.87
N TRP A 3 21.54 9.51 4.39
CA TRP A 3 22.51 8.44 4.64
C TRP A 3 21.92 7.38 5.59
N PHE A 4 21.26 7.78 6.68
CA PHE A 4 20.70 6.88 7.67
C PHE A 4 19.60 5.97 7.06
N LEU A 5 18.74 6.53 6.22
CA LEU A 5 17.69 5.76 5.52
C LEU A 5 18.24 4.89 4.40
N ARG A 6 19.41 5.20 3.85
CA ARG A 6 20.05 4.40 2.81
C ARG A 6 20.93 3.27 3.37
N GLU A 7 21.63 3.53 4.48
CA GLU A 7 22.66 2.60 4.98
C GLU A 7 22.24 1.84 6.25
N VAL A 8 21.39 2.42 7.07
CA VAL A 8 20.96 1.82 8.36
C VAL A 8 19.57 1.27 8.27
N CYS A 9 18.54 2.13 8.24
CA CYS A 9 17.14 1.72 8.12
C CYS A 9 16.71 1.70 6.64
N ASN A 10 17.42 0.95 5.81
CA ASN A 10 17.22 0.91 4.37
C ASN A 10 15.98 0.08 3.98
N SER A 11 15.65 0.12 2.68
CA SER A 11 14.49 -0.59 2.16
C SER A 11 14.56 -2.10 2.37
N GLU A 12 15.75 -2.72 2.21
CA GLU A 12 15.95 -4.16 2.42
C GLU A 12 15.68 -4.54 3.89
N TRP A 13 16.16 -3.72 4.83
CA TRP A 13 15.89 -3.91 6.25
C TRP A 13 14.38 -3.75 6.54
N ASN A 14 13.73 -2.72 5.97
CA ASN A 14 12.31 -2.47 6.18
C ASN A 14 11.43 -3.60 5.61
N GLU A 15 11.79 -4.13 4.45
CA GLU A 15 11.08 -5.24 3.81
C GLU A 15 10.98 -6.48 4.73
N GLN A 16 11.95 -6.68 5.61
CA GLN A 16 11.89 -7.79 6.58
C GLN A 16 10.80 -7.56 7.65
N GLN A 17 10.53 -6.31 8.05
CA GLN A 17 9.42 -5.99 8.96
C GLN A 17 8.09 -6.15 8.22
N ASP A 18 8.03 -5.75 6.96
CA ASP A 18 6.86 -5.96 6.10
C ASP A 18 6.62 -7.46 5.81
N ALA A 19 7.67 -8.29 5.90
CA ALA A 19 7.58 -9.74 5.85
C ALA A 19 7.25 -10.39 7.20
N GLY A 20 7.00 -9.60 8.25
CA GLY A 20 6.55 -10.07 9.56
C GLY A 20 7.64 -10.24 10.62
N ARG A 21 8.88 -9.74 10.37
CA ARG A 21 9.90 -9.67 11.43
C ARG A 21 9.48 -8.64 12.48
N PRO A 22 9.52 -8.96 13.78
CA PRO A 22 9.24 -8.01 14.84
C PRO A 22 10.19 -6.80 14.80
N TRP A 23 9.67 -5.59 15.02
CA TRP A 23 10.47 -4.37 15.05
C TRP A 23 11.56 -4.41 16.13
N ALA A 24 11.26 -4.99 17.30
CA ALA A 24 12.23 -5.16 18.37
C ALA A 24 13.44 -5.99 17.92
N GLU A 25 13.23 -7.05 17.15
CA GLU A 25 14.31 -7.87 16.57
C GLU A 25 15.08 -7.08 15.52
N GLY A 26 14.37 -6.44 14.57
CA GLY A 26 15.00 -5.64 13.53
C GLY A 26 15.87 -4.50 14.07
N THR A 27 15.39 -3.78 15.09
CA THR A 27 16.15 -2.69 15.73
C THR A 27 17.32 -3.22 16.56
N ALA A 28 17.19 -4.39 17.22
CA ALA A 28 18.29 -5.02 17.93
C ALA A 28 19.46 -5.39 16.99
N LEU A 29 19.15 -5.94 15.82
CA LEU A 29 20.14 -6.24 14.78
C LEU A 29 20.86 -4.99 14.29
N LEU A 30 20.12 -3.90 14.06
CA LEU A 30 20.74 -2.62 13.65
C LEU A 30 21.61 -2.03 14.75
N ARG A 31 21.18 -2.04 16.00
CA ARG A 31 21.98 -1.54 17.15
C ARG A 31 23.28 -2.33 17.31
N ALA A 32 23.26 -3.63 17.09
CA ALA A 32 24.47 -4.46 17.12
C ALA A 32 25.44 -4.10 15.99
N ARG A 33 24.93 -3.75 14.80
CA ARG A 33 25.71 -3.38 13.62
C ARG A 33 26.20 -1.91 13.65
N PHE A 34 25.39 -1.01 14.22
CA PHE A 34 25.63 0.44 14.24
C PHE A 34 25.41 1.00 15.66
N PRO A 35 26.24 0.61 16.64
CA PRO A 35 26.05 1.00 18.04
C PRO A 35 26.09 2.53 18.27
N GLU A 36 26.86 3.25 17.45
CA GLU A 36 26.96 4.71 17.47
C GLU A 36 25.67 5.43 17.05
N HIS A 37 24.77 4.72 16.37
CA HIS A 37 23.48 5.22 15.91
C HIS A 37 22.27 4.67 16.69
N ALA A 38 22.51 4.01 17.84
CA ALA A 38 21.45 3.35 18.61
C ALA A 38 20.27 4.29 18.93
N GLY A 39 20.54 5.55 19.33
CA GLY A 39 19.50 6.53 19.61
C GLY A 39 18.64 6.91 18.39
N LEU A 40 19.24 6.97 17.19
CA LEU A 40 18.49 7.22 15.95
C LEU A 40 17.66 6.02 15.52
N ILE A 41 18.17 4.81 15.72
CA ILE A 41 17.46 3.55 15.43
C ILE A 41 16.21 3.45 16.32
N ASP A 42 16.35 3.76 17.63
CA ASP A 42 15.23 3.77 18.56
C ASP A 42 14.22 4.86 18.22
N ALA A 43 14.68 6.06 17.84
CA ALA A 43 13.83 7.15 17.42
C ALA A 43 13.06 6.80 16.12
N TYR A 44 13.69 6.14 15.16
CA TYR A 44 13.02 5.70 13.94
C TYR A 44 11.86 4.74 14.24
N HIS A 45 12.03 3.83 15.16
CA HIS A 45 10.96 2.92 15.58
C HIS A 45 9.86 3.66 16.36
N THR A 46 10.23 4.39 17.41
CA THR A 46 9.24 5.00 18.32
C THR A 46 8.48 6.17 17.70
N ARG A 47 9.09 6.83 16.72
CA ARG A 47 8.54 7.98 15.99
C ARG A 47 8.19 7.64 14.55
N TRP A 48 8.10 6.35 14.20
CA TRP A 48 7.82 5.88 12.85
C TRP A 48 6.65 6.60 12.18
N LYS A 49 5.56 6.87 12.89
CA LYS A 49 4.40 7.58 12.34
C LYS A 49 4.72 8.97 11.76
N GLU A 50 5.81 9.60 12.20
CA GLU A 50 6.24 10.91 11.69
C GLU A 50 6.89 10.81 10.31
N THR A 51 7.21 9.62 9.86
CA THR A 51 7.73 9.36 8.49
C THR A 51 6.61 9.26 7.45
N LEU A 52 5.35 9.19 7.88
CA LEU A 52 4.21 9.11 6.97
C LEU A 52 3.92 10.48 6.37
N LEU A 53 3.98 10.58 5.05
CA LEU A 53 3.73 11.83 4.30
C LEU A 53 2.24 12.16 4.17
N GLY A 54 1.35 11.28 4.62
CA GLY A 54 -0.09 11.43 4.47
C GLY A 54 -0.65 10.73 3.22
N PRO A 55 -1.96 10.83 3.01
CA PRO A 55 -2.62 10.23 1.86
C PRO A 55 -2.39 11.06 0.59
N ILE A 56 -2.55 10.42 -0.56
CA ILE A 56 -2.68 11.10 -1.85
C ILE A 56 -4.16 11.48 -2.01
N ASP A 57 -4.52 12.73 -1.73
CA ASP A 57 -5.91 13.20 -1.66
C ASP A 57 -6.73 12.87 -2.92
N GLY A 58 -6.13 13.01 -4.10
CA GLY A 58 -6.78 12.64 -5.36
C GLY A 58 -7.14 11.16 -5.45
N SER A 59 -6.28 10.28 -4.91
CA SER A 59 -6.57 8.85 -4.84
C SER A 59 -7.66 8.54 -3.82
N VAL A 60 -7.67 9.23 -2.68
CA VAL A 60 -8.74 9.08 -1.67
C VAL A 60 -10.09 9.54 -2.23
N ALA A 61 -10.12 10.63 -3.02
CA ALA A 61 -11.34 11.10 -3.69
C ALA A 61 -11.86 10.04 -4.68
N ILE A 62 -11.01 9.44 -5.49
CA ILE A 62 -11.37 8.35 -6.40
C ILE A 62 -11.92 7.14 -5.63
N LEU A 63 -11.27 6.75 -4.54
CA LEU A 63 -11.72 5.66 -3.67
C LEU A 63 -13.12 5.92 -3.10
N ALA A 64 -13.40 7.17 -2.67
CA ALA A 64 -14.72 7.57 -2.16
C ALA A 64 -15.80 7.45 -3.25
N GLU A 65 -15.52 7.87 -4.48
CA GLU A 65 -16.45 7.77 -5.60
C GLU A 65 -16.73 6.31 -5.97
N LEU A 66 -15.70 5.46 -6.05
CA LEU A 66 -15.85 4.03 -6.32
C LEU A 66 -16.73 3.36 -5.25
N LYS A 67 -16.48 3.69 -3.96
CA LYS A 67 -17.30 3.20 -2.86
C LYS A 67 -18.76 3.64 -2.98
N ALA A 68 -19.02 4.92 -3.29
CA ALA A 68 -20.36 5.46 -3.45
C ALA A 68 -21.12 4.77 -4.61
N ARG A 69 -20.40 4.28 -5.62
CA ARG A 69 -20.95 3.53 -6.76
C ARG A 69 -21.13 2.04 -6.47
N GLY A 70 -20.80 1.59 -5.26
CA GLY A 70 -20.93 0.18 -4.88
C GLY A 70 -19.85 -0.73 -5.46
N VAL A 71 -18.73 -0.17 -5.95
CA VAL A 71 -17.59 -0.98 -6.39
C VAL A 71 -16.96 -1.65 -5.16
N ARG A 72 -16.72 -2.95 -5.28
CA ARG A 72 -16.08 -3.73 -4.22
C ARG A 72 -14.62 -3.34 -4.07
N LEU A 73 -14.22 -2.92 -2.89
CA LEU A 73 -12.88 -2.40 -2.61
C LEU A 73 -12.13 -3.35 -1.69
N LEU A 74 -10.96 -3.80 -2.13
CA LEU A 74 -10.03 -4.62 -1.37
C LEU A 74 -8.65 -3.97 -1.38
N ALA A 75 -7.84 -4.19 -0.35
CA ALA A 75 -6.49 -3.70 -0.32
C ALA A 75 -5.47 -4.82 -0.04
N LEU A 76 -4.29 -4.67 -0.62
CA LEU A 76 -3.13 -5.51 -0.40
C LEU A 76 -1.91 -4.61 -0.20
N THR A 77 -1.32 -4.65 0.98
CA THR A 77 -0.21 -3.76 1.33
C THR A 77 1.00 -4.51 1.86
N ASN A 78 2.21 -4.09 1.42
CA ASN A 78 3.44 -4.41 2.11
C ASN A 78 3.57 -3.46 3.29
N TRP A 79 3.36 -3.99 4.49
CA TRP A 79 3.38 -3.21 5.72
C TRP A 79 3.57 -4.11 6.93
N SER A 80 4.33 -3.65 7.91
CA SER A 80 4.50 -4.37 9.18
C SER A 80 3.18 -4.51 9.94
N GLN A 81 2.92 -5.68 10.46
CA GLN A 81 1.77 -5.97 11.32
C GLN A 81 1.72 -5.11 12.60
N GLU A 82 2.86 -4.59 13.06
CA GLU A 82 2.94 -3.78 14.28
C GLU A 82 2.58 -2.31 14.03
N THR A 83 2.89 -1.78 12.84
CA THR A 83 2.66 -0.37 12.52
C THR A 83 1.38 -0.13 11.71
N PHE A 84 0.87 -1.11 10.98
CA PHE A 84 -0.37 -0.99 10.23
C PHE A 84 -1.60 -0.60 11.07
N PRO A 85 -1.80 -1.13 12.30
CA PRO A 85 -2.90 -0.70 13.17
C PRO A 85 -2.88 0.81 13.49
N VAL A 86 -1.69 1.41 13.58
CA VAL A 86 -1.55 2.87 13.77
C VAL A 86 -2.01 3.62 12.52
N ALA A 87 -1.63 3.16 11.32
CA ALA A 87 -2.09 3.75 10.07
C ALA A 87 -3.61 3.68 9.93
N ARG A 88 -4.26 2.60 10.34
CA ARG A 88 -5.72 2.46 10.33
C ARG A 88 -6.43 3.47 11.25
N GLN A 89 -5.79 3.89 12.33
CA GLN A 89 -6.32 4.95 13.20
C GLN A 89 -6.12 6.35 12.61
N LEU A 90 -5.00 6.57 11.92
CA LEU A 90 -4.67 7.86 11.31
C LEU A 90 -5.46 8.13 10.03
N TYR A 91 -5.80 7.09 9.26
CA TYR A 91 -6.42 7.20 7.94
C TYR A 91 -7.79 6.51 7.89
N PRO A 92 -8.88 7.22 8.21
CA PRO A 92 -10.24 6.63 8.26
C PRO A 92 -10.70 5.98 6.95
N PHE A 93 -10.19 6.42 5.78
CA PHE A 93 -10.53 5.83 4.49
C PHE A 93 -10.09 4.35 4.37
N LEU A 94 -9.15 3.90 5.17
CA LEU A 94 -8.77 2.47 5.23
C LEU A 94 -9.92 1.57 5.72
N GLN A 95 -10.94 2.15 6.37
CA GLN A 95 -12.15 1.43 6.77
C GLN A 95 -13.16 1.28 5.63
N TRP A 96 -12.91 1.87 4.47
CA TRP A 96 -13.78 1.75 3.31
C TRP A 96 -13.58 0.45 2.54
N PHE A 97 -12.46 -0.20 2.73
CA PHE A 97 -12.19 -1.50 2.15
C PHE A 97 -13.00 -2.60 2.85
N GLU A 98 -13.58 -3.52 2.09
CA GLU A 98 -14.22 -4.73 2.60
C GLU A 98 -13.23 -5.62 3.34
N GLY A 99 -11.98 -5.65 2.84
CA GLY A 99 -10.88 -6.38 3.43
C GLY A 99 -9.53 -5.83 3.04
N ILE A 100 -8.57 -6.02 3.94
CA ILE A 100 -7.17 -5.63 3.75
C ILE A 100 -6.29 -6.82 4.06
N VAL A 101 -5.41 -7.19 3.12
CA VAL A 101 -4.34 -8.16 3.34
C VAL A 101 -3.05 -7.41 3.64
N VAL A 102 -2.48 -7.66 4.82
CA VAL A 102 -1.25 -7.03 5.31
C VAL A 102 -0.12 -8.03 5.27
N SER A 103 0.94 -7.73 4.54
CA SER A 103 2.07 -8.64 4.32
C SER A 103 2.72 -9.14 5.60
N GLY A 104 2.84 -8.28 6.61
CA GLY A 104 3.42 -8.64 7.91
C GLY A 104 2.59 -9.70 8.68
N GLU A 105 1.27 -9.69 8.52
CA GLU A 105 0.37 -10.71 9.08
C GLU A 105 0.48 -12.04 8.32
N GLU A 106 0.60 -11.97 6.99
CA GLU A 106 0.69 -13.14 6.12
C GLU A 106 2.11 -13.73 6.03
N ARG A 107 3.13 -12.98 6.44
CA ARG A 107 4.56 -13.29 6.25
C ARG A 107 4.93 -13.54 4.78
N LEU A 108 4.26 -12.82 3.91
CA LEU A 108 4.43 -12.83 2.46
C LEU A 108 4.42 -11.39 1.97
N VAL A 109 5.33 -11.02 1.11
CA VAL A 109 5.41 -9.66 0.54
C VAL A 109 5.15 -9.67 -0.96
N LYS A 110 4.53 -8.61 -1.47
CA LYS A 110 4.47 -8.38 -2.91
C LYS A 110 5.90 -8.26 -3.47
N PRO A 111 6.23 -8.84 -4.62
CA PRO A 111 5.37 -9.45 -5.62
C PRO A 111 5.22 -10.98 -5.54
N ASP A 112 5.41 -11.61 -4.39
CA ASP A 112 5.20 -13.05 -4.27
C ASP A 112 3.76 -13.42 -4.63
N LEU A 113 3.58 -14.31 -5.61
CA LEU A 113 2.26 -14.69 -6.12
C LEU A 113 1.35 -15.28 -5.02
N ARG A 114 1.91 -15.82 -3.96
CA ARG A 114 1.15 -16.42 -2.86
C ARG A 114 0.32 -15.39 -2.11
N ILE A 115 0.80 -14.15 -1.95
CA ILE A 115 0.03 -13.13 -1.21
C ILE A 115 -1.19 -12.66 -2.01
N TYR A 116 -1.08 -12.57 -3.34
CA TYR A 116 -2.23 -12.25 -4.20
C TYR A 116 -3.27 -13.38 -4.20
N ARG A 117 -2.82 -14.65 -4.29
CA ARG A 117 -3.73 -15.80 -4.16
C ARG A 117 -4.45 -15.79 -2.82
N ARG A 118 -3.75 -15.44 -1.74
CA ARG A 118 -4.36 -15.30 -0.41
C ARG A 118 -5.49 -14.29 -0.40
N LEU A 119 -5.34 -13.14 -1.07
CA LEU A 119 -6.40 -12.14 -1.21
C LEU A 119 -7.56 -12.69 -2.05
N LEU A 120 -7.28 -13.26 -3.22
CA LEU A 120 -8.29 -13.80 -4.13
C LEU A 120 -9.14 -14.89 -3.44
N GLU A 121 -8.49 -15.83 -2.76
CA GLU A 121 -9.14 -16.93 -2.04
C GLU A 121 -9.96 -16.42 -0.85
N ARG A 122 -9.38 -15.54 -0.01
CA ARG A 122 -10.02 -15.04 1.22
C ARG A 122 -11.31 -14.28 0.94
N TYR A 123 -11.34 -13.54 -0.14
CA TYR A 123 -12.47 -12.69 -0.50
C TYR A 123 -13.27 -13.21 -1.69
N ALA A 124 -13.01 -14.43 -2.14
CA ALA A 124 -13.67 -15.08 -3.26
C ALA A 124 -13.72 -14.14 -4.50
N VAL A 125 -12.54 -13.62 -4.91
CA VAL A 125 -12.40 -12.72 -6.05
C VAL A 125 -12.13 -13.53 -7.30
N ASP A 126 -12.90 -13.29 -8.36
CA ASP A 126 -12.56 -13.75 -9.71
C ASP A 126 -11.42 -12.85 -10.26
N PRO A 127 -10.24 -13.41 -10.55
CA PRO A 127 -9.13 -12.61 -11.09
C PRO A 127 -9.52 -11.84 -12.36
N ALA A 128 -10.28 -12.44 -13.27
CA ALA A 128 -10.66 -11.82 -14.53
C ALA A 128 -11.63 -10.63 -14.36
N ALA A 129 -12.30 -10.51 -13.21
CA ALA A 129 -13.18 -9.40 -12.86
C ALA A 129 -12.53 -8.35 -11.95
N ALA A 130 -11.22 -8.47 -11.68
CA ALA A 130 -10.51 -7.61 -10.75
C ALA A 130 -9.50 -6.70 -11.45
N LEU A 131 -9.52 -5.41 -11.08
CA LEU A 131 -8.49 -4.43 -11.43
C LEU A 131 -7.57 -4.22 -10.22
N TYR A 132 -6.29 -4.48 -10.39
CA TYR A 132 -5.24 -4.22 -9.41
C TYR A 132 -4.49 -2.95 -9.76
N ILE A 133 -4.37 -2.05 -8.81
CA ILE A 133 -3.73 -0.74 -8.97
C ILE A 133 -2.54 -0.67 -8.01
N ASP A 134 -1.34 -0.44 -8.53
CA ASP A 134 -0.12 -0.38 -7.72
C ASP A 134 0.92 0.53 -8.39
N ASP A 135 1.74 1.22 -7.62
CA ASP A 135 2.81 2.10 -8.09
C ASP A 135 4.09 1.34 -8.49
N SER A 136 4.15 0.05 -8.21
CA SER A 136 5.24 -0.83 -8.62
C SER A 136 4.87 -1.65 -9.87
N ALA A 137 5.53 -1.37 -10.98
CA ALA A 137 5.37 -2.15 -12.22
C ALA A 137 5.59 -3.66 -12.00
N ARG A 138 6.49 -4.02 -11.08
CA ARG A 138 6.77 -5.42 -10.70
C ARG A 138 5.56 -6.09 -10.04
N ASN A 139 4.83 -5.35 -9.20
CA ASN A 139 3.62 -5.85 -8.55
C ASN A 139 2.48 -5.99 -9.56
N VAL A 140 2.36 -5.05 -10.50
CA VAL A 140 1.38 -5.12 -11.60
C VAL A 140 1.63 -6.33 -12.49
N ALA A 141 2.86 -6.55 -12.92
CA ALA A 141 3.21 -7.74 -13.72
C ALA A 141 2.91 -9.07 -13.00
N ALA A 142 3.04 -9.10 -11.66
CA ALA A 142 2.74 -10.29 -10.87
C ALA A 142 1.25 -10.65 -10.89
N VAL A 143 0.34 -9.67 -10.85
CA VAL A 143 -1.11 -9.94 -10.86
C VAL A 143 -1.61 -10.32 -12.25
N GLU A 144 -1.01 -9.79 -13.31
CA GLU A 144 -1.31 -10.17 -14.68
C GLU A 144 -1.02 -11.66 -14.93
N ALA A 145 0.05 -12.19 -14.32
CA ALA A 145 0.35 -13.62 -14.34
C ALA A 145 -0.71 -14.49 -13.63
N LEU A 146 -1.59 -13.89 -12.83
CA LEU A 146 -2.73 -14.55 -12.18
C LEU A 146 -4.06 -14.31 -12.90
N GLY A 147 -4.05 -13.62 -14.03
CA GLY A 147 -5.23 -13.31 -14.83
C GLY A 147 -6.03 -12.09 -14.37
N MET A 148 -5.48 -11.27 -13.46
CA MET A 148 -6.08 -10.00 -13.08
C MET A 148 -5.73 -8.91 -14.11
N HIS A 149 -6.56 -7.88 -14.19
CA HIS A 149 -6.19 -6.65 -14.89
C HIS A 149 -5.26 -5.82 -14.01
N GLY A 150 -4.10 -5.43 -14.54
CA GLY A 150 -3.12 -4.61 -13.85
C GLY A 150 -3.17 -3.15 -14.33
N TRP A 151 -3.04 -2.19 -13.42
CA TRP A 151 -2.83 -0.78 -13.74
C TRP A 151 -1.64 -0.23 -12.97
N TRP A 152 -0.63 0.21 -13.71
CA TRP A 152 0.54 0.85 -13.09
C TRP A 152 0.22 2.31 -12.77
N PHE A 153 0.09 2.59 -11.49
CA PHE A 153 -0.27 3.91 -10.97
C PHE A 153 0.91 4.88 -11.04
N HIS A 154 0.68 6.04 -11.62
CA HIS A 154 1.61 7.15 -11.62
C HIS A 154 1.06 8.37 -10.86
N ASP A 155 -0.20 8.70 -11.10
CA ASP A 155 -0.88 9.83 -10.48
C ASP A 155 -2.41 9.61 -10.48
N PRO A 156 -3.15 10.39 -9.66
CA PRO A 156 -4.60 10.26 -9.57
C PRO A 156 -5.35 10.65 -10.85
N ALA A 157 -4.80 11.56 -11.67
CA ALA A 157 -5.47 12.00 -12.89
C ALA A 157 -5.49 10.89 -13.94
N GLY A 158 -4.35 10.25 -14.18
CA GLY A 158 -4.26 9.10 -15.08
C GLY A 158 -5.10 7.92 -14.61
N LEU A 159 -5.11 7.66 -13.28
CA LEU A 159 -5.99 6.63 -12.73
C LEU A 159 -7.47 6.94 -12.98
N ARG A 160 -7.90 8.19 -12.79
CA ARG A 160 -9.28 8.60 -13.05
C ARG A 160 -9.67 8.38 -14.50
N GLU A 161 -8.82 8.80 -15.44
CA GLU A 161 -9.06 8.62 -16.88
C GLU A 161 -9.26 7.14 -17.21
N HIS A 162 -8.39 6.28 -16.73
CA HIS A 162 -8.50 4.84 -16.92
C HIS A 162 -9.79 4.25 -16.34
N LEU A 163 -10.18 4.66 -15.14
CA LEU A 163 -11.43 4.19 -14.51
C LEU A 163 -12.67 4.68 -15.25
N VAL A 164 -12.61 5.85 -15.89
CA VAL A 164 -13.67 6.34 -16.78
C VAL A 164 -13.76 5.51 -18.06
N GLU A 165 -12.63 5.15 -18.67
CA GLU A 165 -12.57 4.28 -19.84
C GLU A 165 -13.18 2.90 -19.56
N LEU A 166 -12.97 2.38 -18.35
CA LEU A 166 -13.58 1.13 -17.88
C LEU A 166 -15.05 1.27 -17.46
N GLY A 167 -15.62 2.47 -17.49
CA GLY A 167 -17.01 2.74 -17.06
C GLY A 167 -17.21 2.65 -15.54
N LEU A 168 -16.15 2.60 -14.75
CA LEU A 168 -16.19 2.56 -13.28
C LEU A 168 -16.44 3.94 -12.67
N LEU A 169 -16.03 5.00 -13.36
CA LEU A 169 -16.29 6.39 -13.00
C LEU A 169 -16.93 7.15 -14.15
N GLU A 170 -17.57 8.29 -13.86
CA GLU A 170 -18.07 9.22 -14.85
C GLU A 170 -17.01 10.26 -15.20
N ARG A 171 -17.05 10.76 -16.44
CA ARG A 171 -16.29 11.96 -16.80
C ARG A 171 -16.79 13.11 -15.95
N GLY A 172 -15.92 13.67 -15.13
CA GLY A 172 -16.26 14.88 -14.37
C GLY A 172 -16.78 15.94 -15.33
N THR A 173 -17.95 16.52 -15.05
CA THR A 173 -18.43 17.69 -15.76
C THR A 173 -17.38 18.79 -15.59
N ARG A 174 -16.72 19.18 -16.69
CA ARG A 174 -15.92 20.42 -16.67
C ARG A 174 -16.86 21.52 -16.17
N ALA A 175 -16.55 22.12 -15.03
CA ALA A 175 -17.19 23.36 -14.64
C ALA A 175 -16.94 24.33 -15.80
N THR A 176 -17.97 24.60 -16.59
CA THR A 176 -17.95 25.70 -17.55
C THR A 176 -17.85 26.95 -16.71
N SER A 177 -16.64 27.54 -16.65
CA SER A 177 -16.48 28.95 -16.24
C SER A 177 -17.37 29.76 -17.15
N ARG A 178 -18.51 30.22 -16.62
CA ARG A 178 -19.25 31.31 -17.21
C ARG A 178 -18.50 32.56 -16.82
N ASP A 179 -17.89 33.17 -17.79
CA ASP A 179 -17.41 34.57 -17.74
C ASP A 179 -18.56 35.53 -17.38
#